data_1a07e4b729d85d3c060214d445766b08
#
_entry.id   1a07e4b729d85d3c060214d445766b08
#
_cell.length_a   1.000
_cell.length_b   1.000
_cell.length_c   1.000
_cell.angle_alpha   90.00
_cell.angle_beta   90.00
_cell.angle_gamma   90.00
#
_symmetry.space_group_name_H-M   'P 1'
#
loop_
_entity.id
_entity.type
_entity.pdbx_description
1 polymer ?
#
loop_
_entity_poly.entity_id
_entity_poly.type
_entity_poly.pdbx_seq_one_letter_code
_entity_poly.pdbx_strand_id
1 'polypeptide(L)'
;MAEEITVDQLVIERERGATVIDVREVDEYIEAHVPGVRLVPLGTIPDALDALPRDETLYVICRSGARSLRAAELLAANGFDAISVAGGTMAWVQRGLDYETGDDR
;
A
#
# COMPACT_ATOMS: atom_id res chain seq x y z
N MET A 1 9.73 9.91 -10.90
CA MET A 1 8.51 9.08 -10.89
C MET A 1 8.74 7.85 -10.05
N ALA A 2 7.74 7.45 -9.28
CA ALA A 2 7.83 6.22 -8.50
C ALA A 2 7.63 5.00 -9.40
N GLU A 3 8.24 3.89 -9.02
CA GLU A 3 8.05 2.62 -9.70
C GLU A 3 6.68 2.03 -9.37
N GLU A 4 6.20 1.16 -10.24
CA GLU A 4 4.95 0.44 -10.04
C GLU A 4 5.15 -1.06 -10.25
N ILE A 5 4.39 -1.87 -9.51
CA ILE A 5 4.28 -3.30 -9.75
C ILE A 5 2.80 -3.67 -9.89
N THR A 6 2.53 -4.86 -10.42
CA THR A 6 1.18 -5.39 -10.54
C THR A 6 0.77 -6.09 -9.25
N VAL A 7 -0.54 -6.38 -9.10
CA VAL A 7 -1.00 -7.17 -7.95
C VAL A 7 -0.42 -8.59 -7.97
N ASP A 8 -0.18 -9.16 -9.15
CA ASP A 8 0.44 -10.48 -9.24
C ASP A 8 1.87 -10.46 -8.72
N GLN A 9 2.62 -9.40 -9.01
CA GLN A 9 3.96 -9.21 -8.45
C GLN A 9 3.90 -8.98 -6.95
N LEU A 10 2.88 -8.27 -6.46
CA LEU A 10 2.71 -8.04 -5.03
C LEU A 10 2.48 -9.36 -4.28
N VAL A 11 1.73 -10.30 -4.87
CA VAL A 11 1.55 -11.63 -4.26
C VAL A 11 2.92 -12.26 -3.95
N ILE A 12 3.84 -12.20 -4.90
CA ILE A 12 5.18 -12.76 -4.76
C ILE A 12 5.95 -12.04 -3.64
N GLU A 13 5.91 -10.71 -3.64
CA GLU A 13 6.64 -9.92 -2.65
C GLU A 13 6.08 -10.11 -1.24
N ARG A 14 4.76 -10.27 -1.10
CA ARG A 14 4.15 -10.57 0.20
C ARG A 14 4.63 -11.92 0.74
N GLU A 15 4.77 -12.91 -0.11
CA GLU A 15 5.30 -14.22 0.29
C GLU A 15 6.75 -14.12 0.80
N ARG A 16 7.46 -13.09 0.37
CA ARG A 16 8.83 -12.79 0.81
C ARG A 16 8.88 -11.90 2.05
N GLY A 17 7.72 -11.58 2.63
CA GLY A 17 7.65 -10.77 3.84
C GLY A 17 7.58 -9.27 3.60
N ALA A 18 7.16 -8.83 2.42
CA ALA A 18 7.11 -7.41 2.08
C ALA A 18 6.17 -6.63 3.01
N THR A 19 6.58 -5.39 3.32
CA THR A 19 5.73 -4.44 4.05
C THR A 19 4.85 -3.71 3.06
N VAL A 20 3.53 -3.75 3.28
CA VAL A 20 2.54 -3.11 2.41
C VAL A 20 1.79 -2.05 3.20
N ILE A 21 1.73 -0.85 2.65
CA ILE A 21 1.06 0.30 3.26
C ILE A 21 -0.16 0.67 2.42
N ASP A 22 -1.33 0.71 3.07
CA ASP A 22 -2.58 1.13 2.44
C ASP A 22 -2.80 2.61 2.74
N VAL A 23 -2.86 3.44 1.70
CA VAL A 23 -2.97 4.90 1.87
C VAL A 23 -4.39 5.43 1.64
N ARG A 24 -5.38 4.52 1.67
CA ARG A 24 -6.79 4.90 1.59
C ARG A 24 -7.31 5.43 2.93
N GLU A 25 -8.59 5.79 2.97
CA GLU A 25 -9.25 6.20 4.20
C GLU A 25 -9.74 4.99 4.99
N VAL A 26 -10.06 5.21 6.27
CA VAL A 26 -10.48 4.14 7.19
C VAL A 26 -11.72 3.40 6.67
N ASP A 27 -12.71 4.11 6.15
CA ASP A 27 -13.94 3.50 5.65
C ASP A 27 -13.70 2.58 4.46
N GLU A 28 -12.76 2.94 3.57
CA GLU A 28 -12.37 2.08 2.46
C GLU A 28 -11.68 0.82 2.97
N TYR A 29 -10.79 0.97 3.94
CA TYR A 29 -10.07 -0.13 4.57
C TYR A 29 -11.05 -1.13 5.22
N ILE A 30 -12.03 -0.63 5.97
CA ILE A 30 -13.02 -1.47 6.62
C ILE A 30 -13.84 -2.26 5.61
N GLU A 31 -14.17 -1.64 4.48
CA GLU A 31 -14.96 -2.29 3.42
C GLU A 31 -14.24 -3.51 2.84
N ALA A 32 -12.96 -3.39 2.52
CA ALA A 32 -12.12 -4.49 2.04
C ALA A 32 -10.66 -4.05 2.03
N HIS A 33 -9.76 -4.90 2.51
CA HIS A 33 -8.32 -4.61 2.47
C HIS A 33 -7.51 -5.89 2.28
N VAL A 34 -6.32 -5.71 1.71
CA VAL A 34 -5.35 -6.80 1.56
C VAL A 34 -4.88 -7.20 2.97
N PRO A 35 -4.84 -8.51 3.28
CA PRO A 35 -4.42 -8.95 4.62
C PRO A 35 -3.00 -8.49 4.95
N GLY A 36 -2.81 -8.02 6.18
CA GLY A 36 -1.49 -7.64 6.69
C GLY A 36 -1.03 -6.24 6.32
N VAL A 37 -1.83 -5.45 5.61
CA VAL A 37 -1.44 -4.08 5.29
C VAL A 37 -1.52 -3.19 6.52
N ARG A 38 -0.66 -2.17 6.55
CA ARG A 38 -0.70 -1.12 7.57
C ARG A 38 -1.41 0.09 6.96
N LEU A 39 -2.47 0.54 7.58
CA LEU A 39 -3.22 1.71 7.10
C LEU A 39 -2.51 3.00 7.50
N VAL A 40 -2.12 3.78 6.49
CA VAL A 40 -1.53 5.12 6.67
C VAL A 40 -2.18 6.01 5.62
N PRO A 41 -3.32 6.63 5.91
CA PRO A 41 -4.01 7.48 4.93
C PRO A 41 -3.07 8.53 4.33
N LEU A 42 -3.23 8.80 3.04
CA LEU A 42 -2.33 9.67 2.28
C LEU A 42 -2.05 10.99 3.00
N GLY A 43 -3.08 11.62 3.55
CA GLY A 43 -2.94 12.91 4.25
C GLY A 43 -2.17 12.82 5.57
N THR A 44 -1.95 11.63 6.11
CA THR A 44 -1.23 11.44 7.38
C THR A 44 0.23 11.02 7.17
N ILE A 45 0.66 10.80 5.93
CA ILE A 45 2.03 10.35 5.64
C ILE A 45 3.09 11.28 6.24
N PRO A 46 2.98 12.62 6.11
CA PRO A 46 4.01 13.49 6.68
C PRO A 46 4.24 13.28 8.19
N ASP A 47 3.16 12.99 8.93
CA ASP A 47 3.25 12.75 10.37
C ASP A 47 3.70 11.32 10.70
N ALA A 48 3.67 10.42 9.74
CA ALA A 48 4.00 9.01 9.94
C ALA A 48 5.43 8.66 9.56
N LEU A 49 6.17 9.57 8.95
CA LEU A 49 7.51 9.27 8.38
C LEU A 49 8.46 8.65 9.40
N ASP A 50 8.46 9.13 10.64
CA ASP A 50 9.37 8.61 11.67
C ASP A 50 9.01 7.20 12.12
N ALA A 51 7.78 6.77 11.88
CA ALA A 51 7.30 5.44 12.29
C ALA A 51 7.43 4.39 11.18
N LEU A 52 7.81 4.78 9.97
CA LEU A 52 7.92 3.88 8.84
C LEU A 52 9.35 3.36 8.69
N PRO A 53 9.52 2.07 8.31
CA PRO A 53 10.87 1.51 8.13
C PRO A 53 11.56 2.11 6.91
N ARG A 54 12.84 2.43 7.05
CA ARG A 54 13.67 3.03 6.00
C ARG A 54 14.65 2.05 5.37
N ASP A 55 14.79 0.88 5.96
CA ASP A 55 15.78 -0.13 5.55
C ASP A 55 15.18 -1.25 4.70
N GLU A 56 13.95 -1.06 4.24
CA GLU A 56 13.26 -2.03 3.38
C GLU A 56 12.38 -1.31 2.38
N THR A 57 12.01 -2.02 1.31
CA THR A 57 11.07 -1.51 0.31
C THR A 57 9.66 -1.45 0.90
N LEU A 58 8.99 -0.31 0.70
CA LEU A 58 7.59 -0.15 1.08
C LEU A 58 6.72 -0.26 -0.18
N TYR A 59 5.80 -1.21 -0.18
CA TYR A 59 4.82 -1.35 -1.26
C TYR A 59 3.57 -0.60 -0.85
N VAL A 60 3.12 0.33 -1.70
CA VAL A 60 2.06 1.27 -1.37
C VAL A 60 0.85 0.96 -2.23
N ILE A 61 -0.29 0.70 -1.59
CA ILE A 61 -1.52 0.35 -2.27
C ILE A 61 -2.62 1.36 -1.93
N CYS A 62 -3.48 1.64 -2.92
CA CYS A 62 -4.71 2.38 -2.69
C CYS A 62 -5.86 1.66 -3.39
N ARG A 63 -6.90 2.36 -3.82
CA ARG A 63 -8.03 1.71 -4.48
C ARG A 63 -7.67 1.24 -5.89
N SER A 64 -7.10 2.13 -6.72
CA SER A 64 -6.86 1.86 -8.15
C SER A 64 -5.46 2.27 -8.64
N GLY A 65 -4.63 2.86 -7.79
CA GLY A 65 -3.25 3.17 -8.10
C GLY A 65 -2.86 4.64 -8.11
N ALA A 66 -3.80 5.58 -8.18
CA ALA A 66 -3.47 7.01 -8.30
C ALA A 66 -2.92 7.60 -6.99
N ARG A 67 -3.59 7.36 -5.86
CA ARG A 67 -3.14 7.86 -4.56
C ARG A 67 -1.84 7.18 -4.11
N SER A 68 -1.72 5.88 -4.40
CA SER A 68 -0.51 5.14 -4.03
C SER A 68 0.71 5.61 -4.82
N LEU A 69 0.53 6.00 -6.08
CA LEU A 69 1.62 6.56 -6.88
C LEU A 69 2.09 7.89 -6.27
N ARG A 70 1.15 8.76 -5.89
CA ARG A 70 1.47 10.03 -5.23
C ARG A 70 2.15 9.80 -3.89
N ALA A 71 1.65 8.84 -3.10
CA ALA A 71 2.25 8.49 -1.82
C ALA A 71 3.66 7.96 -1.98
N ALA A 72 3.88 7.08 -2.97
CA ALA A 72 5.21 6.54 -3.24
C ALA A 72 6.19 7.64 -3.66
N GLU A 73 5.74 8.60 -4.46
CA GLU A 73 6.57 9.76 -4.83
C GLU A 73 6.94 10.61 -3.62
N LEU A 74 5.98 10.84 -2.72
CA LEU A 74 6.22 11.59 -1.49
C LEU A 74 7.21 10.85 -0.58
N LEU A 75 7.04 9.55 -0.43
CA LEU A 75 7.95 8.73 0.38
C LEU A 75 9.36 8.72 -0.23
N ALA A 76 9.46 8.57 -1.55
CA ALA A 76 10.76 8.59 -2.23
C ALA A 76 11.47 9.93 -2.02
N ALA A 77 10.74 11.04 -2.06
CA ALA A 77 11.29 12.37 -1.81
C ALA A 77 11.80 12.53 -0.37
N ASN A 78 11.35 11.67 0.55
CA ASN A 78 11.78 11.66 1.94
C ASN A 78 12.74 10.52 2.26
N GLY A 79 13.35 9.91 1.25
CA GLY A 79 14.43 8.93 1.41
C GLY A 79 13.99 7.49 1.56
N PHE A 80 12.72 7.18 1.28
CA PHE A 80 12.22 5.80 1.33
C PHE A 80 12.33 5.13 -0.04
N ASP A 81 12.49 3.81 -0.04
CA ASP A 81 12.35 2.99 -1.23
C ASP A 81 10.88 2.57 -1.30
N ALA A 82 10.11 3.23 -2.15
CA ALA A 82 8.66 3.05 -2.22
C ALA A 82 8.21 2.71 -3.64
N ILE A 83 7.35 1.69 -3.74
CA ILE A 83 6.83 1.18 -5.01
C ILE A 83 5.31 1.15 -4.93
N SER A 84 4.63 1.73 -5.92
CA SER A 84 3.18 1.74 -6.00
C SER A 84 2.65 0.44 -6.59
N VAL A 85 1.49 -0.01 -6.10
CA VAL A 85 0.80 -1.18 -6.65
C VAL A 85 -0.25 -0.71 -7.65
N ALA A 86 0.03 -0.91 -8.93
CA ALA A 86 -0.89 -0.54 -10.01
C ALA A 86 -2.17 -1.37 -9.90
N GLY A 87 -3.31 -0.73 -10.12
CA GLY A 87 -4.62 -1.37 -10.01
C GLY A 87 -5.15 -1.48 -8.59
N GLY A 88 -4.29 -1.43 -7.60
CA GLY A 88 -4.64 -1.34 -6.18
C GLY A 88 -5.50 -2.45 -5.63
N THR A 89 -6.21 -2.14 -4.55
CA THR A 89 -7.09 -3.08 -3.86
C THR A 89 -8.21 -3.59 -4.79
N MET A 90 -8.69 -2.73 -5.69
CA MET A 90 -9.72 -3.13 -6.66
C MET A 90 -9.22 -4.29 -7.55
N ALA A 91 -8.01 -4.17 -8.11
CA ALA A 91 -7.43 -5.23 -8.93
C ALA A 91 -7.17 -6.49 -8.11
N TRP A 92 -6.72 -6.34 -6.86
CA TRP A 92 -6.50 -7.46 -5.95
C TRP A 92 -7.78 -8.28 -5.75
N VAL A 93 -8.90 -7.61 -5.44
CA VAL A 93 -10.19 -8.26 -5.24
C VAL A 93 -10.71 -8.88 -6.54
N GLN A 94 -10.58 -8.18 -7.67
CA GLN A 94 -11.03 -8.67 -8.97
C GLN A 94 -10.27 -9.91 -9.44
N ARG A 95 -9.01 -10.06 -8.97
CA ARG A 95 -8.22 -11.26 -9.25
C ARG A 95 -8.64 -12.47 -8.42
N GLY A 96 -9.59 -12.30 -7.49
CA GLY A 96 -10.02 -13.40 -6.64
C GLY A 96 -9.07 -13.70 -5.50
N LEU A 97 -8.16 -12.79 -5.17
CA LEU A 97 -7.21 -12.98 -4.06
C LEU A 97 -7.91 -12.71 -2.73
N ASP A 98 -7.42 -13.36 -1.67
CA ASP A 98 -8.00 -13.22 -0.33
C ASP A 98 -7.91 -11.78 0.16
N TYR A 99 -8.99 -11.30 0.78
CA TYR A 99 -9.03 -9.98 1.40
C TYR A 99 -9.83 -10.07 2.70
N GLU A 100 -9.67 -9.06 3.54
CA GLU A 100 -10.37 -8.97 4.82
C GLU A 100 -11.29 -7.77 4.85
N THR A 101 -12.29 -7.83 5.72
CA THR A 101 -13.21 -6.75 5.99
C THR A 101 -13.15 -6.41 7.47
N GLY A 102 -13.63 -5.21 7.84
CA GLY A 102 -13.64 -4.78 9.23
C GLY A 102 -12.39 -4.02 9.62
N ASP A 103 -12.41 -3.48 10.83
CA ASP A 103 -11.30 -2.70 11.39
C ASP A 103 -10.52 -3.59 12.36
N ASP A 104 -9.49 -4.21 11.84
CA ASP A 104 -8.64 -5.15 12.57
C ASP A 104 -7.26 -4.55 12.92
N ARG A 105 -7.17 -3.22 12.89
CA ARG A 105 -5.92 -2.53 13.19
C ARG A 105 -5.44 -2.69 14.61
#